data_b2623a4543b8be7fc117bd0d2b1a3bad
#
_entry.id   b2623a4543b8be7fc117bd0d2b1a3bad
#
_cell.length_a   1.000
_cell.length_b   1.000
_cell.length_c   1.000
_cell.angle_alpha   90.00
_cell.angle_beta   90.00
_cell.angle_gamma   90.00
#
_symmetry.space_group_name_H-M   'P 1'
#
loop_
_entity.id
_entity.type
_entity.pdbx_description
1 polymer ?
#
loop_
_entity_poly.entity_id
_entity_poly.type
_entity_poly.pdbx_seq_one_letter_code
_entity_poly.pdbx_strand_id
1 'polypeptide(L)'
;MKIVLLGYMGCGKSVVGEFLAKKIQIPFYDLDNEIEKITQNSVSELFQNKGEIFFRKKENEVLKTHLDKNEDFVLSLGGGTPCYYNNHELLQREDIFSVYLKATTTTLVSRLINEKAKRPLLYSQDEASLNDFINKHLFDRNFYYHQATKTITVDDKSVDDIVKELQIMLA
;
A
#
# COMPACT_ATOMS: atom_id res chain seq x y z
N MET A 1 -5.75 6.88 16.98
CA MET A 1 -5.41 7.44 15.62
C MET A 1 -5.11 6.28 14.68
N LYS A 2 -5.75 6.22 13.54
CA LYS A 2 -5.55 5.16 12.53
C LYS A 2 -4.87 5.77 11.31
N ILE A 3 -3.63 5.38 11.06
CA ILE A 3 -2.83 5.88 9.95
C ILE A 3 -2.78 4.81 8.88
N VAL A 4 -3.21 5.14 7.65
CA VAL A 4 -3.27 4.19 6.53
C VAL A 4 -2.38 4.67 5.40
N LEU A 5 -1.39 3.86 5.03
CA LEU A 5 -0.46 4.15 3.94
C LEU A 5 -0.91 3.44 2.67
N LEU A 6 -1.06 4.18 1.59
CA LEU A 6 -1.43 3.66 0.27
C LEU A 6 -0.48 4.15 -0.81
N GLY A 7 -0.50 3.50 -1.95
CA GLY A 7 0.37 3.78 -3.09
C GLY A 7 0.79 2.51 -3.83
N TYR A 8 1.51 2.70 -4.93
CA TYR A 8 1.91 1.59 -5.80
C TYR A 8 2.94 0.68 -5.12
N MET A 9 3.05 -0.58 -5.59
CA MET A 9 4.11 -1.47 -5.14
C MET A 9 5.48 -0.84 -5.38
N GLY A 10 6.41 -1.00 -4.45
CA GLY A 10 7.75 -0.42 -4.53
C GLY A 10 7.85 1.04 -4.07
N CYS A 11 6.76 1.72 -3.69
CA CYS A 11 6.84 3.10 -3.17
C CYS A 11 7.31 3.19 -1.71
N GLY A 12 7.41 2.06 -0.98
CA GLY A 12 8.01 2.01 0.36
C GLY A 12 7.05 1.98 1.53
N LYS A 13 5.75 1.71 1.32
CA LYS A 13 4.71 1.71 2.37
C LYS A 13 5.07 0.89 3.62
N SER A 14 5.49 -0.36 3.42
CA SER A 14 5.76 -1.26 4.56
C SER A 14 6.96 -0.76 5.39
N VAL A 15 8.05 -0.38 4.74
CA VAL A 15 9.24 0.14 5.43
C VAL A 15 8.95 1.45 6.14
N VAL A 16 8.28 2.39 5.48
CA VAL A 16 7.89 3.68 6.07
C VAL A 16 6.92 3.45 7.23
N GLY A 17 5.95 2.56 7.05
CA GLY A 17 4.94 2.23 8.06
C GLY A 17 5.54 1.63 9.32
N GLU A 18 6.42 0.64 9.19
CA GLU A 18 7.13 0.04 10.33
C GLU A 18 7.96 1.07 11.09
N PHE A 19 8.70 1.92 10.35
CA PHE A 19 9.55 2.93 10.94
C PHE A 19 8.75 4.02 11.67
N LEU A 20 7.65 4.48 11.06
CA LEU A 20 6.72 5.42 11.68
C LEU A 20 6.09 4.83 12.95
N ALA A 21 5.51 3.63 12.86
CA ALA A 21 4.86 2.95 13.98
C ALA A 21 5.79 2.78 15.18
N LYS A 22 7.06 2.39 14.92
CA LYS A 22 8.10 2.31 15.94
C LYS A 22 8.39 3.66 16.58
N LYS A 23 8.49 4.74 15.80
CA LYS A 23 8.75 6.09 16.31
C LYS A 23 7.63 6.64 17.18
N ILE A 24 6.38 6.36 16.83
CA ILE A 24 5.22 6.85 17.59
C ILE A 24 4.65 5.81 18.56
N GLN A 25 5.31 4.65 18.68
CA GLN A 25 5.02 3.58 19.65
C GLN A 25 3.60 3.00 19.54
N ILE A 26 3.12 2.78 18.31
CA ILE A 26 1.86 2.10 18.03
C ILE A 26 2.09 0.87 17.14
N PRO A 27 1.16 -0.11 17.09
CA PRO A 27 1.27 -1.28 16.23
C PRO A 27 1.38 -0.94 14.74
N PHE A 28 2.14 -1.76 14.00
CA PHE A 28 2.17 -1.77 12.54
C PHE A 28 1.51 -3.03 12.01
N TYR A 29 0.69 -2.88 10.98
CA TYR A 29 0.08 -3.97 10.23
C TYR A 29 0.33 -3.80 8.73
N ASP A 30 0.58 -4.90 8.04
CA ASP A 30 0.58 -4.99 6.58
C ASP A 30 -0.65 -5.81 6.16
N LEU A 31 -1.52 -5.23 5.33
CA LEU A 31 -2.81 -5.85 5.00
C LEU A 31 -2.65 -7.20 4.30
N ASP A 32 -1.65 -7.33 3.41
CA ASP A 32 -1.37 -8.60 2.74
C ASP A 32 -0.96 -9.68 3.75
N ASN A 33 -0.10 -9.32 4.71
CA ASN A 33 0.30 -10.24 5.79
C ASN A 33 -0.90 -10.63 6.68
N GLU A 34 -1.80 -9.71 6.96
CA GLU A 34 -3.00 -10.01 7.75
C GLU A 34 -3.95 -10.96 6.99
N ILE A 35 -4.10 -10.78 5.68
CA ILE A 35 -4.86 -11.70 4.84
C ILE A 35 -4.22 -13.10 4.84
N GLU A 36 -2.91 -13.18 4.67
CA GLU A 36 -2.17 -14.44 4.70
C GLU A 36 -2.30 -15.18 6.04
N LYS A 37 -2.23 -14.46 7.16
CA LYS A 37 -2.47 -15.04 8.50
C LYS A 37 -3.87 -15.63 8.66
N ILE A 38 -4.89 -14.93 8.17
CA ILE A 38 -6.30 -15.36 8.31
C ILE A 38 -6.61 -16.53 7.39
N THR A 39 -6.08 -16.49 6.16
CA THR A 39 -6.38 -17.53 5.15
C THR A 39 -5.46 -18.73 5.19
N GLN A 40 -4.32 -18.62 5.90
CA GLN A 40 -3.24 -19.63 5.92
C GLN A 40 -2.70 -19.95 4.52
N ASN A 41 -2.79 -18.98 3.60
CA ASN A 41 -2.27 -19.06 2.23
C ASN A 41 -1.56 -17.74 1.90
N SER A 42 -0.54 -17.81 1.07
CA SER A 42 0.07 -16.61 0.52
C SER A 42 -0.88 -15.88 -0.43
N VAL A 43 -0.69 -14.58 -0.61
CA VAL A 43 -1.45 -13.79 -1.59
C VAL A 43 -1.35 -14.41 -2.98
N SER A 44 -0.17 -14.88 -3.38
CA SER A 44 0.04 -15.57 -4.66
C SER A 44 -0.80 -16.84 -4.79
N GLU A 45 -0.84 -17.67 -3.75
CA GLU A 45 -1.69 -18.89 -3.72
C GLU A 45 -3.16 -18.57 -3.77
N LEU A 46 -3.62 -17.50 -3.10
CA LEU A 46 -5.00 -17.06 -3.16
C LEU A 46 -5.41 -16.65 -4.58
N PHE A 47 -4.59 -15.87 -5.27
CA PHE A 47 -4.82 -15.51 -6.67
C PHE A 47 -4.85 -16.73 -7.58
N GLN A 48 -3.89 -17.65 -7.41
CA GLN A 48 -3.74 -18.82 -8.26
C GLN A 48 -4.85 -19.85 -8.05
N ASN A 49 -5.25 -20.10 -6.80
CA ASN A 49 -6.17 -21.18 -6.43
C ASN A 49 -7.63 -20.72 -6.29
N LYS A 50 -7.86 -19.45 -5.92
CA LYS A 50 -9.20 -18.89 -5.66
C LYS A 50 -9.60 -17.78 -6.62
N GLY A 51 -8.63 -17.16 -7.28
CA GLY A 51 -8.83 -16.06 -8.22
C GLY A 51 -8.91 -14.67 -7.59
N GLU A 52 -8.87 -13.66 -8.46
CA GLU A 52 -8.82 -12.25 -8.04
C GLU A 52 -10.09 -11.81 -7.29
N ILE A 53 -11.26 -12.22 -7.75
CA ILE A 53 -12.55 -11.83 -7.14
C ILE A 53 -12.58 -12.28 -5.67
N PHE A 54 -12.18 -13.51 -5.39
CA PHE A 54 -12.10 -14.02 -4.02
C PHE A 54 -11.13 -13.22 -3.17
N PHE A 55 -9.93 -12.97 -3.72
CA PHE A 55 -8.91 -12.18 -3.01
C PHE A 55 -9.43 -10.78 -2.67
N ARG A 56 -9.99 -10.06 -3.63
CA ARG A 56 -10.49 -8.69 -3.43
C ARG A 56 -11.63 -8.63 -2.41
N LYS A 57 -12.50 -9.62 -2.40
CA LYS A 57 -13.54 -9.73 -1.38
C LYS A 57 -12.93 -9.93 0.01
N LYS A 58 -11.97 -10.85 0.13
CA LYS A 58 -11.28 -11.12 1.40
C LYS A 58 -10.47 -9.90 1.87
N GLU A 59 -9.79 -9.22 0.97
CA GLU A 59 -9.07 -7.97 1.24
C GLU A 59 -10.00 -6.90 1.82
N ASN A 60 -11.19 -6.70 1.24
CA ASN A 60 -12.19 -5.77 1.76
C ASN A 60 -12.68 -6.16 3.16
N GLU A 61 -12.96 -7.46 3.41
CA GLU A 61 -13.37 -7.96 4.72
C GLU A 61 -12.31 -7.71 5.80
N VAL A 62 -11.04 -8.04 5.50
CA VAL A 62 -9.93 -7.85 6.44
C VAL A 62 -9.66 -6.37 6.67
N LEU A 63 -9.71 -5.53 5.64
CA LEU A 63 -9.58 -4.09 5.76
C LEU A 63 -10.63 -3.52 6.71
N LYS A 64 -11.90 -3.83 6.52
CA LYS A 64 -13.00 -3.38 7.41
C LYS A 64 -12.76 -3.79 8.85
N THR A 65 -12.39 -5.04 9.07
CA THR A 65 -12.09 -5.56 10.42
C THR A 65 -10.98 -4.76 11.09
N HIS A 66 -9.93 -4.40 10.35
CA HIS A 66 -8.85 -3.57 10.90
C HIS A 66 -9.30 -2.13 11.17
N LEU A 67 -10.03 -1.52 10.24
CA LEU A 67 -10.51 -0.14 10.40
C LEU A 67 -11.51 0.01 11.55
N ASP A 68 -12.21 -1.06 11.94
CA ASP A 68 -13.19 -1.05 13.05
C ASP A 68 -12.59 -1.34 14.43
N LYS A 69 -11.28 -1.68 14.49
CA LYS A 69 -10.58 -1.84 15.77
C LYS A 69 -10.60 -0.53 16.57
N ASN A 70 -10.72 -0.65 17.89
CA ASN A 70 -10.64 0.50 18.81
C ASN A 70 -9.21 0.64 19.36
N GLU A 71 -8.24 0.74 18.47
CA GLU A 71 -6.82 0.92 18.81
C GLU A 71 -6.14 1.85 17.81
N ASP A 72 -5.03 2.45 18.22
CA ASP A 72 -4.17 3.22 17.34
C ASP A 72 -3.26 2.27 16.57
N PHE A 73 -3.05 2.51 15.27
CA PHE A 73 -2.15 1.70 14.44
C PHE A 73 -1.67 2.42 13.18
N VAL A 74 -0.64 1.87 12.58
CA VAL A 74 -0.25 2.15 11.19
C VAL A 74 -0.57 0.92 10.34
N LEU A 75 -1.29 1.09 9.23
CA LEU A 75 -1.66 0.04 8.29
C LEU A 75 -1.10 0.33 6.90
N SER A 76 -0.32 -0.58 6.34
CA SER A 76 0.11 -0.56 4.94
C SER A 76 -0.87 -1.34 4.07
N LEU A 77 -1.38 -0.73 3.00
CA LEU A 77 -2.29 -1.38 2.05
C LEU A 77 -1.55 -2.05 0.89
N GLY A 78 -2.16 -3.06 0.30
CA GLY A 78 -1.78 -3.54 -1.03
C GLY A 78 -1.96 -2.44 -2.10
N GLY A 79 -1.15 -2.48 -3.16
CA GLY A 79 -1.19 -1.45 -4.21
C GLY A 79 -2.54 -1.34 -4.93
N GLY A 80 -3.29 -2.42 -5.02
CA GLY A 80 -4.64 -2.42 -5.63
C GLY A 80 -5.78 -2.19 -4.64
N THR A 81 -5.53 -2.27 -3.33
CA THR A 81 -6.58 -2.24 -2.30
C THR A 81 -7.56 -1.07 -2.45
N PRO A 82 -7.13 0.19 -2.66
CA PRO A 82 -8.07 1.31 -2.78
C PRO A 82 -9.00 1.25 -3.99
N CYS A 83 -8.64 0.47 -5.01
CA CYS A 83 -9.31 0.44 -6.30
C CYS A 83 -10.52 -0.50 -6.38
N TYR A 84 -10.75 -1.32 -5.36
CA TYR A 84 -11.78 -2.36 -5.36
C TYR A 84 -12.77 -2.19 -4.21
N TYR A 85 -14.01 -2.65 -4.40
CA TYR A 85 -15.06 -2.70 -3.38
C TYR A 85 -15.28 -1.37 -2.63
N ASN A 86 -15.04 -0.24 -3.30
CA ASN A 86 -15.14 1.11 -2.71
C ASN A 86 -14.25 1.29 -1.47
N ASN A 87 -13.14 0.56 -1.38
CA ASN A 87 -12.22 0.68 -0.25
C ASN A 87 -11.70 2.11 -0.05
N HIS A 88 -11.56 2.89 -1.13
CA HIS A 88 -11.16 4.30 -1.05
C HIS A 88 -12.12 5.16 -0.23
N GLU A 89 -13.43 4.84 -0.23
CA GLU A 89 -14.43 5.54 0.58
C GLU A 89 -14.24 5.25 2.08
N LEU A 90 -13.85 4.01 2.42
CA LEU A 90 -13.55 3.64 3.81
C LEU A 90 -12.38 4.44 4.37
N LEU A 91 -11.45 4.87 3.52
CA LEU A 91 -10.28 5.65 3.91
C LEU A 91 -10.58 7.15 4.14
N GLN A 92 -11.80 7.59 3.84
CA GLN A 92 -12.26 8.96 4.07
C GLN A 92 -12.98 9.15 5.42
N ARG A 93 -13.06 8.12 6.24
CA ARG A 93 -13.65 8.20 7.59
C ARG A 93 -12.86 9.21 8.43
N GLU A 94 -13.56 9.96 9.28
CA GLU A 94 -12.98 11.00 10.16
C GLU A 94 -11.92 10.47 11.13
N ASP A 95 -12.03 9.19 11.52
CA ASP A 95 -11.09 8.53 12.43
C ASP A 95 -9.84 7.97 11.72
N ILE A 96 -9.74 8.13 10.40
CA ILE A 96 -8.65 7.59 9.57
C ILE A 96 -7.83 8.72 8.93
N PHE A 97 -6.53 8.68 9.15
CA PHE A 97 -5.58 9.53 8.45
C PHE A 97 -4.88 8.74 7.35
N SER A 98 -5.39 8.86 6.12
CA SER A 98 -4.85 8.16 4.96
C SER A 98 -3.80 8.98 4.23
N VAL A 99 -2.68 8.35 3.85
CA VAL A 99 -1.57 9.02 3.18
C VAL A 99 -1.14 8.25 1.93
N TYR A 100 -1.20 8.93 0.79
CA TYR A 100 -0.67 8.44 -0.46
C TYR A 100 0.84 8.68 -0.55
N LEU A 101 1.63 7.62 -0.54
CA LEU A 101 3.07 7.68 -0.83
C LEU A 101 3.27 7.65 -2.34
N LYS A 102 3.41 8.83 -2.94
CA LYS A 102 3.50 9.02 -4.39
C LYS A 102 4.94 8.92 -4.85
N ALA A 103 5.21 8.00 -5.76
CA ALA A 103 6.48 7.87 -6.46
C ALA A 103 6.26 8.06 -7.97
N THR A 104 7.24 8.64 -8.66
CA THR A 104 7.25 8.69 -10.12
C THR A 104 7.46 7.30 -10.71
N THR A 105 7.01 7.11 -11.95
CA THR A 105 7.26 5.86 -12.68
C THR A 105 8.75 5.54 -12.75
N THR A 106 9.61 6.53 -12.97
CA THR A 106 11.06 6.36 -13.00
C THR A 106 11.59 5.77 -11.69
N THR A 107 11.17 6.31 -10.55
CA THR A 107 11.55 5.78 -9.23
C THR A 107 11.05 4.36 -9.01
N LEU A 108 9.80 4.08 -9.38
CA LEU A 108 9.21 2.75 -9.24
C LEU A 108 9.92 1.71 -10.13
N VAL A 109 10.20 2.04 -11.39
CA VAL A 109 10.97 1.17 -12.30
C VAL A 109 12.34 0.86 -11.72
N SER A 110 13.08 1.88 -11.28
CA SER A 110 14.41 1.72 -10.67
C SER A 110 14.40 0.77 -9.47
N ARG A 111 13.40 0.86 -8.62
CA ARG A 111 13.27 -0.01 -7.44
C ARG A 111 12.83 -1.43 -7.81
N LEU A 112 11.83 -1.56 -8.68
CA LEU A 112 11.20 -2.84 -9.02
C LEU A 112 12.04 -3.69 -9.97
N ILE A 113 12.87 -3.09 -10.84
CA ILE A 113 13.75 -3.84 -11.75
C ILE A 113 14.71 -4.74 -10.98
N ASN A 114 15.17 -4.29 -9.81
CA ASN A 114 16.05 -5.02 -8.92
C ASN A 114 15.31 -6.05 -8.03
N GLU A 115 14.00 -5.98 -7.96
CA GLU A 115 13.15 -6.86 -7.14
C GLU A 115 12.39 -7.92 -7.94
N LYS A 116 12.68 -8.07 -9.24
CA LYS A 116 12.00 -9.02 -10.14
C LYS A 116 11.92 -10.43 -9.56
N ALA A 117 13.01 -10.92 -8.96
CA ALA A 117 13.08 -12.25 -8.38
C ALA A 117 12.06 -12.51 -7.25
N LYS A 118 11.52 -11.45 -6.65
CA LYS A 118 10.54 -11.53 -5.55
C LYS A 118 9.09 -11.31 -6.00
N ARG A 119 8.87 -10.96 -7.30
CA ARG A 119 7.56 -10.56 -7.83
C ARG A 119 7.27 -11.25 -9.15
N PRO A 120 6.47 -12.35 -9.14
CA PRO A 120 6.18 -13.15 -10.35
C PRO A 120 5.65 -12.35 -11.52
N LEU A 121 4.85 -11.30 -11.30
CA LEU A 121 4.30 -10.44 -12.34
C LEU A 121 5.35 -9.63 -13.12
N LEU A 122 6.58 -9.57 -12.62
CA LEU A 122 7.66 -8.77 -13.21
C LEU A 122 8.73 -9.61 -13.91
N TYR A 123 8.66 -10.95 -13.86
CA TYR A 123 9.72 -11.82 -14.38
C TYR A 123 10.04 -11.62 -15.85
N SER A 124 9.03 -11.34 -16.66
CA SER A 124 9.16 -11.22 -18.12
C SER A 124 9.32 -9.78 -18.61
N GLN A 125 9.36 -8.81 -17.70
CA GLN A 125 9.40 -7.39 -18.05
C GLN A 125 10.84 -6.89 -18.19
N ASP A 126 11.20 -6.32 -19.34
CA ASP A 126 12.36 -5.44 -19.45
C ASP A 126 12.02 -4.05 -18.88
N GLU A 127 13.00 -3.14 -18.87
CA GLU A 127 12.81 -1.80 -18.30
C GLU A 127 11.73 -1.00 -19.02
N ALA A 128 11.69 -1.05 -20.36
CA ALA A 128 10.71 -0.34 -21.18
C ALA A 128 9.29 -0.90 -20.97
N SER A 129 9.13 -2.23 -20.98
CA SER A 129 7.85 -2.90 -20.70
C SER A 129 7.37 -2.65 -19.29
N LEU A 130 8.27 -2.63 -18.31
CA LEU A 130 7.94 -2.32 -16.92
C LEU A 130 7.49 -0.87 -16.76
N ASN A 131 8.12 0.08 -17.46
CA ASN A 131 7.72 1.48 -17.49
C ASN A 131 6.28 1.64 -17.99
N ASP A 132 5.95 1.03 -19.13
CA ASP A 132 4.60 1.07 -19.70
C ASP A 132 3.58 0.39 -18.80
N PHE A 133 3.91 -0.74 -18.20
CA PHE A 133 3.07 -1.47 -17.26
C PHE A 133 2.74 -0.62 -16.03
N ILE A 134 3.73 0.03 -15.42
CA ILE A 134 3.53 0.90 -14.27
C ILE A 134 2.72 2.14 -14.66
N ASN A 135 3.02 2.78 -15.78
CA ASN A 135 2.28 3.95 -16.26
C ASN A 135 0.80 3.63 -16.46
N LYS A 136 0.48 2.50 -17.07
CA LYS A 136 -0.90 2.04 -17.25
C LYS A 136 -1.61 1.82 -15.92
N HIS A 137 -0.97 1.14 -14.98
CA HIS A 137 -1.52 0.93 -13.64
C HIS A 137 -1.74 2.24 -12.89
N LEU A 138 -0.79 3.16 -12.91
CA LEU A 138 -0.92 4.46 -12.26
C LEU A 138 -2.03 5.28 -12.88
N PHE A 139 -2.18 5.26 -14.20
CA PHE A 139 -3.29 5.92 -14.90
C PHE A 139 -4.64 5.42 -14.37
N ASP A 140 -4.81 4.09 -14.24
CA ASP A 140 -6.05 3.49 -13.76
C ASP A 140 -6.30 3.71 -12.25
N ARG A 141 -5.22 3.84 -11.46
CA ARG A 141 -5.28 3.87 -9.99
C ARG A 141 -5.20 5.27 -9.38
N ASN A 142 -4.71 6.26 -10.12
CA ASN A 142 -4.49 7.62 -9.61
C ASN A 142 -5.73 8.26 -9.00
N PHE A 143 -6.90 8.05 -9.61
CA PHE A 143 -8.16 8.54 -9.05
C PHE A 143 -8.35 8.09 -7.60
N TYR A 144 -8.13 6.80 -7.33
CA TYR A 144 -8.29 6.21 -6.00
C TYR A 144 -7.21 6.65 -5.02
N TYR A 145 -5.95 6.70 -5.47
CA TYR A 145 -4.84 7.12 -4.62
C TYR A 145 -4.96 8.58 -4.17
N HIS A 146 -5.45 9.47 -5.04
CA HIS A 146 -5.63 10.88 -4.71
C HIS A 146 -6.85 11.17 -3.82
N GLN A 147 -7.63 10.16 -3.46
CA GLN A 147 -8.68 10.27 -2.44
C GLN A 147 -8.11 10.22 -1.00
N ALA A 148 -6.83 9.94 -0.83
CA ALA A 148 -6.17 9.98 0.47
C ALA A 148 -6.22 11.38 1.08
N THR A 149 -6.27 11.46 2.41
CA THR A 149 -6.28 12.71 3.18
C THR A 149 -5.05 13.58 2.86
N LYS A 150 -3.90 12.96 2.67
CA LYS A 150 -2.64 13.62 2.32
C LYS A 150 -1.87 12.85 1.26
N THR A 151 -0.99 13.55 0.56
CA THR A 151 -0.04 12.98 -0.40
C THR A 151 1.37 13.41 -0.05
N ILE A 152 2.30 12.47 -0.01
CA ILE A 152 3.73 12.72 0.16
C ILE A 152 4.45 12.17 -1.07
N THR A 153 5.23 13.01 -1.73
CA THR A 153 6.15 12.57 -2.79
C THR A 153 7.37 11.94 -2.15
N VAL A 154 7.69 10.71 -2.54
CA VAL A 154 8.77 9.92 -1.92
C VAL A 154 10.05 9.88 -2.76
N ASP A 155 10.03 10.45 -3.97
CA ASP A 155 11.20 10.51 -4.83
C ASP A 155 12.32 11.27 -4.13
N ASP A 156 13.54 10.75 -4.24
CA ASP A 156 14.77 11.34 -3.68
C ASP A 156 14.75 11.59 -2.15
N LYS A 157 13.83 10.96 -1.43
CA LYS A 157 13.73 11.05 0.04
C LYS A 157 14.17 9.75 0.71
N SER A 158 14.87 9.88 1.84
CA SER A 158 15.11 8.75 2.73
C SER A 158 13.84 8.37 3.50
N VAL A 159 13.81 7.15 4.06
CA VAL A 159 12.70 6.72 4.93
C VAL A 159 12.55 7.66 6.13
N ASP A 160 13.66 8.12 6.71
CA ASP A 160 13.66 9.03 7.86
C ASP A 160 13.05 10.40 7.50
N ASP A 161 13.36 10.94 6.32
CA ASP A 161 12.76 12.19 5.83
C ASP A 161 11.25 12.08 5.63
N ILE A 162 10.79 10.97 5.03
CA ILE A 162 9.37 10.71 4.84
C ILE A 162 8.65 10.58 6.19
N VAL A 163 9.26 9.88 7.14
CA VAL A 163 8.68 9.70 8.48
C VAL A 163 8.64 11.01 9.26
N LYS A 164 9.66 11.86 9.16
CA LYS A 164 9.61 13.21 9.76
C LYS A 164 8.50 14.06 9.18
N GLU A 165 8.31 14.02 7.86
CA GLU A 165 7.22 14.73 7.17
C GLU A 165 5.85 14.21 7.65
N LEU A 166 5.68 12.89 7.79
CA LEU A 166 4.48 12.28 8.37
C LEU A 166 4.24 12.75 9.81
N GLN A 167 5.27 12.76 10.65
CA GLN A 167 5.12 13.22 12.04
C GLN A 167 4.67 14.69 12.14
N ILE A 168 5.18 15.55 11.26
CA ILE A 168 4.75 16.95 11.19
C ILE A 168 3.26 17.06 10.79
N MET A 169 2.79 16.20 9.88
CA MET A 169 1.38 16.19 9.46
C MET A 169 0.43 15.65 10.53
N LEU A 170 0.95 14.84 11.45
CA LEU A 170 0.18 14.23 12.55
C LEU A 170 0.13 15.12 13.80
N ALA A 171 1.01 16.11 13.90
CA ALA A 171 1.08 17.05 15.03
C ALA A 171 0.01 18.13 14.95
#